data_648576ba9758d969e0b433ab041a93ad
#
_entry.id   648576ba9758d969e0b433ab041a93ad
#
_cell.length_a   1.000
_cell.length_b   1.000
_cell.length_c   1.000
_cell.angle_alpha   90.00
_cell.angle_beta   90.00
_cell.angle_gamma   90.00
#
_symmetry.space_group_name_H-M   'P 1'
#
loop_
_entity.id
_entity.type
_entity.pdbx_description
1 polymer ?
#
loop_
_entity_poly.entity_id
_entity_poly.type
_entity_poly.pdbx_seq_one_letter_code
_entity_poly.pdbx_strand_id
1 'polypeptide(L)'
;MEKQTYTYDEAFEASLQYFKGDELAARVWVNKYAVKDSFGNIFEKSPEDMHWRIANEVARIEAKYKNGLNAQQLYELLDHFKYIVPQGSPMTGIGNDFQVASLSNCFVIGIDGAADSYGAIIRIDEEQVQLMKRRGGVGHDLSHIRPKGSPVKNSALTSTGLVPFMERYSNSTREVAQDGRRGALMLSVSIKHPDSEAFIDAKMTEGKVTGANVSVKLDDAFMQAAVNGTPYKQQYPVDSDQPVFTKEIDASALWKKIVHNAWKSAEPGVLFWDTIIRESVPDCYADLGYRTVSTNPCGEIPLCPYDSCRLLAINLYSYVVNPYTRDAYFDFDLFKKHVALAQRIMDDIIDLELEKIEKIIAKIDSDPESEEVKEAEKHLWEKIYKKSGQGRRTGVGITAEGDMLAAMGLRYGTEDATEFSEQVHKTIALEAYRSSVNMAKERGAFAIYDSEREKNNPFINRLKEADPNLYEEMKKYGRRNIACLTIAPTGTT
;
A
#
# COMPACT_ATOMS: atom_id res chain seq x y z
N MET A 1 -36.79 -3.63 -4.90
CA MET A 1 -36.84 -2.45 -5.78
C MET A 1 -35.76 -2.63 -6.83
N GLU A 2 -36.12 -2.53 -8.10
CA GLU A 2 -35.10 -2.48 -9.16
C GLU A 2 -34.22 -1.25 -8.94
N LYS A 3 -32.89 -1.44 -8.93
CA LYS A 3 -31.96 -0.31 -8.80
C LYS A 3 -32.05 0.50 -10.11
N GLN A 4 -32.13 1.81 -10.01
CA GLN A 4 -32.14 2.70 -11.17
C GLN A 4 -30.83 2.57 -11.94
N THR A 5 -30.89 2.53 -13.26
CA THR A 5 -29.75 2.49 -14.16
C THR A 5 -29.72 3.73 -15.04
N TYR A 6 -28.53 4.09 -15.47
CA TYR A 6 -28.25 5.25 -16.30
C TYR A 6 -27.48 4.82 -17.57
N THR A 7 -27.72 5.52 -18.66
CA THR A 7 -26.88 5.39 -19.87
C THR A 7 -25.52 6.05 -19.64
N TYR A 8 -24.56 5.71 -20.49
CA TYR A 8 -23.25 6.36 -20.45
C TYR A 8 -23.36 7.89 -20.59
N ASP A 9 -24.19 8.35 -21.55
CA ASP A 9 -24.35 9.77 -21.84
C ASP A 9 -24.99 10.53 -20.66
N GLU A 10 -26.02 9.95 -20.03
CA GLU A 10 -26.64 10.53 -18.82
C GLU A 10 -25.64 10.65 -17.66
N ALA A 11 -24.83 9.61 -17.42
CA ALA A 11 -23.81 9.63 -16.37
C ALA A 11 -22.65 10.60 -16.72
N PHE A 12 -22.26 10.67 -17.99
CA PHE A 12 -21.22 11.58 -18.44
C PHE A 12 -21.65 13.06 -18.33
N GLU A 13 -22.86 13.40 -18.79
CA GLU A 13 -23.39 14.78 -18.71
C GLU A 13 -23.51 15.24 -17.25
N ALA A 14 -24.06 14.40 -16.36
CA ALA A 14 -24.16 14.72 -14.94
C ALA A 14 -22.79 14.89 -14.29
N SER A 15 -21.83 14.02 -14.64
CA SER A 15 -20.46 14.11 -14.15
C SER A 15 -19.73 15.34 -14.68
N LEU A 16 -19.98 15.72 -15.94
CA LEU A 16 -19.42 16.93 -16.53
C LEU A 16 -19.89 18.20 -15.79
N GLN A 17 -21.16 18.24 -15.39
CA GLN A 17 -21.71 19.31 -14.54
C GLN A 17 -21.06 19.33 -13.15
N TYR A 18 -20.92 18.16 -12.53
CA TYR A 18 -20.27 18.01 -11.22
C TYR A 18 -18.82 18.51 -11.25
N PHE A 19 -18.06 18.17 -12.29
CA PHE A 19 -16.68 18.62 -12.51
C PHE A 19 -16.55 19.99 -13.20
N LYS A 20 -17.63 20.76 -13.30
CA LYS A 20 -17.64 22.13 -13.86
C LYS A 20 -17.05 22.20 -15.27
N GLY A 21 -17.31 21.22 -16.11
CA GLY A 21 -16.88 21.17 -17.50
C GLY A 21 -15.55 20.43 -17.74
N ASP A 22 -14.93 19.82 -16.74
CA ASP A 22 -13.75 18.97 -16.93
C ASP A 22 -14.16 17.62 -17.54
N GLU A 23 -14.00 17.50 -18.87
CA GLU A 23 -14.33 16.30 -19.64
C GLU A 23 -13.45 15.10 -19.25
N LEU A 24 -12.18 15.35 -18.95
CA LEU A 24 -11.26 14.24 -18.59
C LEU A 24 -11.67 13.61 -17.27
N ALA A 25 -11.93 14.43 -16.26
CA ALA A 25 -12.41 13.97 -14.96
C ALA A 25 -13.74 13.20 -15.09
N ALA A 26 -14.70 13.74 -15.86
CA ALA A 26 -15.99 13.09 -16.10
C ALA A 26 -15.82 11.71 -16.78
N ARG A 27 -15.03 11.61 -17.85
CA ARG A 27 -14.74 10.35 -18.55
C ARG A 27 -14.06 9.32 -17.66
N VAL A 28 -13.05 9.76 -16.88
CA VAL A 28 -12.32 8.88 -15.96
C VAL A 28 -13.27 8.34 -14.91
N TRP A 29 -14.12 9.20 -14.32
CA TRP A 29 -15.05 8.76 -13.30
C TRP A 29 -16.06 7.73 -13.84
N VAL A 30 -16.75 8.04 -14.95
CA VAL A 30 -17.74 7.13 -15.55
C VAL A 30 -17.10 5.79 -15.92
N ASN A 31 -15.89 5.81 -16.50
CA ASN A 31 -15.25 4.58 -16.98
C ASN A 31 -14.68 3.71 -15.85
N LYS A 32 -14.16 4.32 -14.77
CA LYS A 32 -13.35 3.60 -13.78
C LYS A 32 -13.97 3.51 -12.38
N TYR A 33 -14.85 4.45 -12.00
CA TYR A 33 -15.31 4.58 -10.62
C TYR A 33 -16.81 4.42 -10.43
N ALA A 34 -17.63 4.80 -11.40
CA ALA A 34 -19.07 4.57 -11.35
C ALA A 34 -19.38 3.08 -11.16
N VAL A 35 -20.31 2.77 -10.25
CA VAL A 35 -20.72 1.38 -9.99
C VAL A 35 -21.42 0.80 -11.21
N LYS A 36 -20.93 -0.35 -11.65
CA LYS A 36 -21.43 -1.12 -12.80
C LYS A 36 -21.58 -2.59 -12.45
N ASP A 37 -22.52 -3.25 -13.14
CA ASP A 37 -22.58 -4.71 -13.16
C ASP A 37 -21.74 -5.30 -14.31
N SER A 38 -21.70 -6.62 -14.43
CA SER A 38 -20.99 -7.34 -15.50
C SER A 38 -21.63 -7.19 -16.88
N PHE A 39 -22.81 -6.59 -16.98
CA PHE A 39 -23.50 -6.30 -18.24
C PHE A 39 -23.25 -4.87 -18.73
N GLY A 40 -22.53 -4.06 -17.93
CA GLY A 40 -22.22 -2.68 -18.25
C GLY A 40 -23.29 -1.67 -17.83
N ASN A 41 -24.32 -2.08 -17.09
CA ASN A 41 -25.31 -1.17 -16.54
C ASN A 41 -24.67 -0.28 -15.47
N ILE A 42 -24.89 1.03 -15.57
CA ILE A 42 -24.35 2.03 -14.64
C ILE A 42 -25.43 2.35 -13.59
N PHE A 43 -25.07 2.32 -12.30
CA PHE A 43 -25.99 2.52 -11.17
C PHE A 43 -25.77 3.83 -10.42
N GLU A 44 -24.81 4.63 -10.83
CA GLU A 44 -24.51 5.95 -10.27
C GLU A 44 -24.54 6.99 -11.38
N LYS A 45 -25.25 8.09 -11.16
CA LYS A 45 -25.39 9.15 -12.15
C LYS A 45 -24.20 10.10 -12.17
N SER A 46 -23.62 10.36 -11.00
CA SER A 46 -22.52 11.31 -10.83
C SER A 46 -21.62 10.92 -9.64
N PRO A 47 -20.46 11.57 -9.46
CA PRO A 47 -19.63 11.41 -8.26
C PRO A 47 -20.36 11.68 -6.94
N GLU A 48 -21.43 12.46 -6.96
CA GLU A 48 -22.27 12.71 -5.78
C GLU A 48 -22.87 11.41 -5.25
N ASP A 49 -23.42 10.55 -6.12
CA ASP A 49 -23.98 9.25 -5.73
C ASP A 49 -22.90 8.34 -5.13
N MET A 50 -21.70 8.36 -5.69
CA MET A 50 -20.55 7.62 -5.17
C MET A 50 -20.18 8.09 -3.76
N HIS A 51 -20.11 9.39 -3.53
CA HIS A 51 -19.78 9.92 -2.21
C HIS A 51 -20.88 9.59 -1.17
N TRP A 52 -22.14 9.65 -1.54
CA TRP A 52 -23.24 9.20 -0.67
C TRP A 52 -23.17 7.70 -0.37
N ARG A 53 -22.85 6.87 -1.36
CA ARG A 53 -22.65 5.43 -1.15
C ARG A 53 -21.56 5.17 -0.10
N ILE A 54 -20.40 5.81 -0.25
CA ILE A 54 -19.29 5.67 0.69
C ILE A 54 -19.68 6.21 2.07
N ALA A 55 -20.25 7.40 2.14
CA ALA A 55 -20.67 8.03 3.39
C ALA A 55 -21.70 7.18 4.18
N ASN A 56 -22.67 6.59 3.50
CA ASN A 56 -23.67 5.73 4.12
C ASN A 56 -23.05 4.44 4.69
N GLU A 57 -22.12 3.80 3.98
CA GLU A 57 -21.48 2.58 4.45
C GLU A 57 -20.53 2.84 5.63
N VAL A 58 -19.77 3.93 5.60
CA VAL A 58 -18.94 4.32 6.74
C VAL A 58 -19.82 4.70 7.94
N ALA A 59 -20.92 5.44 7.73
CA ALA A 59 -21.87 5.77 8.80
C ALA A 59 -22.50 4.52 9.43
N ARG A 60 -22.73 3.45 8.65
CA ARG A 60 -23.21 2.16 9.14
C ARG A 60 -22.22 1.53 10.13
N ILE A 61 -20.94 1.63 9.88
CA ILE A 61 -19.90 1.18 10.83
C ILE A 61 -19.86 2.11 12.05
N GLU A 62 -19.85 3.42 11.83
CA GLU A 62 -19.83 4.43 12.90
C GLU A 62 -21.02 4.31 13.87
N ALA A 63 -22.18 3.87 13.39
CA ALA A 63 -23.37 3.64 14.23
C ALA A 63 -23.16 2.57 15.32
N LYS A 64 -22.11 1.76 15.24
CA LYS A 64 -21.71 0.81 16.28
C LYS A 64 -21.08 1.51 17.50
N TYR A 65 -20.70 2.78 17.39
CA TYR A 65 -19.92 3.53 18.38
C TYR A 65 -20.70 4.72 18.94
N LYS A 66 -20.40 5.08 20.19
CA LYS A 66 -21.16 6.10 20.93
C LYS A 66 -21.11 7.50 20.31
N ASN A 67 -19.94 7.86 19.72
CA ASN A 67 -19.69 9.18 19.13
C ASN A 67 -19.56 9.07 17.60
N GLY A 68 -20.33 8.18 16.99
CA GLY A 68 -20.25 7.88 15.56
C GLY A 68 -20.62 9.07 14.68
N LEU A 69 -19.95 9.19 13.54
CA LEU A 69 -20.26 10.18 12.51
C LEU A 69 -21.50 9.74 11.73
N ASN A 70 -22.36 10.69 11.39
CA ASN A 70 -23.49 10.42 10.50
C ASN A 70 -23.09 10.57 9.02
N ALA A 71 -23.94 10.09 8.11
CA ALA A 71 -23.69 10.10 6.68
C ALA A 71 -23.50 11.52 6.10
N GLN A 72 -24.22 12.52 6.61
CA GLN A 72 -24.08 13.90 6.17
C GLN A 72 -22.69 14.48 6.49
N GLN A 73 -22.21 14.25 7.72
CA GLN A 73 -20.88 14.69 8.13
C GLN A 73 -19.78 14.04 7.29
N LEU A 74 -19.94 12.76 6.96
CA LEU A 74 -19.02 12.02 6.12
C LEU A 74 -19.05 12.50 4.67
N TYR A 75 -20.25 12.74 4.12
CA TYR A 75 -20.43 13.26 2.78
C TYR A 75 -19.72 14.62 2.61
N GLU A 76 -19.88 15.55 3.56
CA GLU A 76 -19.25 16.88 3.54
C GLU A 76 -17.70 16.82 3.51
N LEU A 77 -17.09 15.76 4.04
CA LEU A 77 -15.65 15.54 3.95
C LEU A 77 -15.20 15.04 2.58
N LEU A 78 -16.07 14.30 1.88
CA LEU A 78 -15.77 13.62 0.62
C LEU A 78 -16.13 14.46 -0.61
N ASP A 79 -17.21 15.23 -0.51
CA ASP A 79 -17.82 15.92 -1.65
C ASP A 79 -16.84 16.81 -2.40
N HIS A 80 -16.94 16.78 -3.73
CA HIS A 80 -16.02 17.45 -4.66
C HIS A 80 -14.55 17.10 -4.45
N PHE A 81 -14.24 15.94 -3.82
CA PHE A 81 -12.87 15.53 -3.47
C PHE A 81 -12.12 16.62 -2.68
N LYS A 82 -12.90 17.41 -1.91
CA LYS A 82 -12.40 18.64 -1.30
C LYS A 82 -11.39 18.38 -0.19
N TYR A 83 -11.72 17.54 0.78
CA TYR A 83 -10.88 17.33 1.96
C TYR A 83 -10.29 15.93 2.02
N ILE A 84 -11.11 14.91 1.86
CA ILE A 84 -10.75 13.51 2.01
C ILE A 84 -11.08 12.75 0.73
N VAL A 85 -10.09 12.04 0.19
CA VAL A 85 -10.20 11.31 -1.07
C VAL A 85 -9.83 9.85 -0.81
N PRO A 86 -10.81 8.93 -0.67
CA PRO A 86 -10.52 7.51 -0.70
C PRO A 86 -9.88 7.13 -2.03
N GLN A 87 -8.84 6.29 -2.01
CA GLN A 87 -8.08 5.99 -3.23
C GLN A 87 -8.32 4.57 -3.72
N GLY A 88 -8.48 4.41 -5.03
CA GLY A 88 -8.51 3.11 -5.69
C GLY A 88 -9.62 2.19 -5.19
N SER A 89 -9.26 1.10 -4.51
CA SER A 89 -10.21 0.04 -4.08
C SER A 89 -11.25 0.52 -3.08
N PRO A 90 -10.97 1.35 -2.07
CA PRO A 90 -12.00 1.95 -1.23
C PRO A 90 -13.05 2.75 -2.03
N MET A 91 -12.61 3.59 -2.96
CA MET A 91 -13.52 4.42 -3.76
C MET A 91 -14.48 3.59 -4.60
N THR A 92 -13.99 2.53 -5.23
CA THR A 92 -14.80 1.67 -6.12
C THR A 92 -15.56 0.58 -5.39
N GLY A 93 -15.04 0.09 -4.26
CA GLY A 93 -15.51 -1.14 -3.62
C GLY A 93 -16.44 -0.94 -2.43
N ILE A 94 -16.35 0.19 -1.69
CA ILE A 94 -17.24 0.45 -0.55
C ILE A 94 -18.68 0.52 -1.05
N GLY A 95 -19.57 -0.30 -0.47
CA GLY A 95 -20.99 -0.36 -0.85
C GLY A 95 -21.28 -0.90 -2.26
N ASN A 96 -20.27 -1.39 -2.98
CA ASN A 96 -20.45 -2.04 -4.28
C ASN A 96 -20.70 -3.54 -4.05
N ASP A 97 -21.91 -4.00 -4.40
CA ASP A 97 -22.34 -5.40 -4.27
C ASP A 97 -22.24 -6.18 -5.59
N PHE A 98 -21.90 -5.52 -6.71
CA PHE A 98 -21.76 -6.17 -8.02
C PHE A 98 -20.40 -6.84 -8.20
N GLN A 99 -19.41 -6.47 -7.39
CA GLN A 99 -18.07 -7.03 -7.46
C GLN A 99 -17.68 -7.64 -6.12
N VAL A 100 -17.29 -8.91 -6.12
CA VAL A 100 -16.71 -9.58 -4.96
C VAL A 100 -15.21 -9.29 -4.97
N ALA A 101 -14.82 -8.16 -4.39
CA ALA A 101 -13.47 -7.62 -4.40
C ALA A 101 -13.07 -7.05 -3.04
N SER A 102 -11.78 -6.96 -2.80
CA SER A 102 -11.18 -6.35 -1.61
C SER A 102 -11.22 -4.82 -1.68
N LEU A 103 -11.25 -4.17 -0.52
CA LEU A 103 -11.04 -2.72 -0.38
C LEU A 103 -9.56 -2.38 -0.20
N SER A 104 -8.69 -3.37 -0.04
CA SER A 104 -7.24 -3.17 0.04
C SER A 104 -6.66 -2.90 -1.35
N ASN A 105 -5.81 -1.90 -1.44
CA ASN A 105 -5.14 -1.54 -2.69
C ASN A 105 -3.96 -2.45 -2.97
N CYS A 106 -3.25 -2.85 -1.92
CA CYS A 106 -1.96 -3.51 -2.01
C CYS A 106 -1.79 -4.57 -0.93
N PHE A 107 -1.05 -5.63 -1.31
CA PHE A 107 -0.70 -6.75 -0.46
C PHE A 107 0.77 -7.10 -0.62
N VAL A 108 1.36 -7.69 0.40
CA VAL A 108 2.59 -8.46 0.27
C VAL A 108 2.29 -9.91 0.61
N ILE A 109 2.83 -10.82 -0.17
CA ILE A 109 2.73 -12.26 0.06
C ILE A 109 4.13 -12.85 0.27
N GLY A 110 4.16 -14.03 0.85
CA GLY A 110 5.37 -14.79 1.08
C GLY A 110 5.02 -16.07 1.83
N ILE A 111 5.89 -17.05 1.77
CA ILE A 111 5.73 -18.28 2.53
C ILE A 111 6.62 -18.18 3.77
N ASP A 112 6.11 -18.54 4.93
CA ASP A 112 6.88 -18.61 6.16
C ASP A 112 8.05 -19.58 5.99
N GLY A 113 9.27 -19.08 6.18
CA GLY A 113 10.50 -19.82 5.99
C GLY A 113 11.07 -19.72 4.57
N ALA A 114 12.22 -20.37 4.36
CA ALA A 114 12.96 -20.37 3.09
C ALA A 114 12.29 -21.30 2.07
N ALA A 115 11.30 -20.80 1.37
CA ALA A 115 10.52 -21.56 0.40
C ALA A 115 11.14 -21.47 -1.00
N ASP A 116 12.09 -22.34 -1.27
CA ASP A 116 12.88 -22.41 -2.50
C ASP A 116 12.56 -23.67 -3.34
N SER A 117 11.41 -24.29 -3.13
CA SER A 117 10.93 -25.41 -3.94
C SER A 117 10.02 -24.91 -5.08
N TYR A 118 9.93 -25.69 -6.17
CA TYR A 118 8.94 -25.42 -7.21
C TYR A 118 7.52 -25.34 -6.67
N GLY A 119 7.17 -26.17 -5.70
CA GLY A 119 5.85 -26.11 -5.06
C GLY A 119 5.60 -24.76 -4.40
N ALA A 120 6.57 -24.21 -3.68
CA ALA A 120 6.47 -22.90 -3.05
C ALA A 120 6.44 -21.76 -4.08
N ILE A 121 7.28 -21.82 -5.11
CA ILE A 121 7.33 -20.82 -6.18
C ILE A 121 5.98 -20.75 -6.94
N ILE A 122 5.40 -21.92 -7.26
CA ILE A 122 4.09 -22.00 -7.94
C ILE A 122 2.97 -21.55 -7.00
N ARG A 123 3.05 -21.86 -5.70
CA ARG A 123 2.06 -21.37 -4.72
C ARG A 123 2.05 -19.84 -4.62
N ILE A 124 3.22 -19.20 -4.64
CA ILE A 124 3.32 -17.73 -4.68
C ILE A 124 2.66 -17.17 -5.94
N ASP A 125 2.88 -17.79 -7.10
CA ASP A 125 2.26 -17.40 -8.37
C ASP A 125 0.72 -17.52 -8.32
N GLU A 126 0.22 -18.60 -7.76
CA GLU A 126 -1.21 -18.80 -7.53
C GLU A 126 -1.79 -17.72 -6.59
N GLU A 127 -1.18 -17.49 -5.42
CA GLU A 127 -1.62 -16.47 -4.47
C GLU A 127 -1.61 -15.06 -5.10
N GLN A 128 -0.60 -14.75 -5.92
CA GLN A 128 -0.51 -13.50 -6.69
C GLN A 128 -1.75 -13.31 -7.60
N VAL A 129 -2.10 -14.31 -8.39
CA VAL A 129 -3.25 -14.28 -9.29
C VAL A 129 -4.56 -14.14 -8.52
N GLN A 130 -4.71 -14.89 -7.42
CA GLN A 130 -5.91 -14.86 -6.58
C GLN A 130 -6.15 -13.47 -5.96
N LEU A 131 -5.10 -12.75 -5.58
CA LEU A 131 -5.21 -11.38 -5.09
C LEU A 131 -5.52 -10.39 -6.20
N MET A 132 -4.84 -10.53 -7.35
CA MET A 132 -5.02 -9.61 -8.47
C MET A 132 -6.44 -9.68 -9.05
N LYS A 133 -7.06 -10.86 -9.14
CA LYS A 133 -8.46 -10.99 -9.57
C LYS A 133 -9.46 -10.30 -8.62
N ARG A 134 -9.06 -10.02 -7.36
CA ARG A 134 -9.82 -9.27 -6.36
C ARG A 134 -9.38 -7.81 -6.22
N ARG A 135 -8.72 -7.24 -7.24
CA ARG A 135 -8.24 -5.85 -7.39
C ARG A 135 -7.01 -5.48 -6.57
N GLY A 136 -6.34 -6.42 -5.93
CA GLY A 136 -5.11 -6.16 -5.17
C GLY A 136 -3.88 -5.98 -6.06
N GLY A 137 -3.02 -5.00 -5.78
CA GLY A 137 -1.63 -4.98 -6.20
C GLY A 137 -0.81 -5.87 -5.26
N VAL A 138 0.21 -6.56 -5.77
CA VAL A 138 0.96 -7.56 -5.01
C VAL A 138 2.45 -7.26 -5.04
N GLY A 139 3.12 -7.47 -3.90
CA GLY A 139 4.58 -7.49 -3.82
C GLY A 139 5.08 -8.76 -3.16
N HIS A 140 6.21 -9.27 -3.60
CA HIS A 140 6.91 -10.34 -2.91
C HIS A 140 8.42 -10.33 -3.18
N ASP A 141 9.17 -10.96 -2.30
CA ASP A 141 10.62 -11.00 -2.30
C ASP A 141 11.15 -12.29 -2.92
N LEU A 142 12.20 -12.19 -3.70
CA LEU A 142 12.84 -13.32 -4.36
C LEU A 142 14.14 -13.78 -3.69
N SER A 143 14.56 -13.14 -2.60
CA SER A 143 15.85 -13.41 -1.94
C SER A 143 15.97 -14.83 -1.38
N HIS A 144 14.85 -15.54 -1.21
CA HIS A 144 14.83 -16.94 -0.74
C HIS A 144 15.09 -17.98 -1.85
N ILE A 145 14.98 -17.60 -3.12
CA ILE A 145 15.25 -18.49 -4.26
C ILE A 145 16.74 -18.65 -4.42
N ARG A 146 17.24 -19.89 -4.53
CA ARG A 146 18.68 -20.16 -4.67
C ARG A 146 19.28 -19.59 -5.95
N PRO A 147 20.54 -19.13 -5.91
CA PRO A 147 21.17 -18.50 -7.05
C PRO A 147 21.44 -19.49 -8.19
N LYS A 148 21.63 -18.95 -9.39
CA LYS A 148 21.97 -19.72 -10.59
C LYS A 148 23.21 -20.58 -10.37
N GLY A 149 23.15 -21.82 -10.84
CA GLY A 149 24.23 -22.79 -10.71
C GLY A 149 24.28 -23.53 -9.37
N SER A 150 23.47 -23.13 -8.38
CA SER A 150 23.37 -23.90 -7.13
C SER A 150 22.87 -25.32 -7.37
N PRO A 151 23.37 -26.34 -6.63
CA PRO A 151 22.95 -27.72 -6.82
C PRO A 151 21.47 -27.91 -6.46
N VAL A 152 20.76 -28.68 -7.26
CA VAL A 152 19.39 -29.14 -7.00
C VAL A 152 19.33 -30.66 -7.17
N LYS A 153 18.45 -31.30 -6.37
CA LYS A 153 18.26 -32.74 -6.40
C LYS A 153 17.11 -33.14 -7.34
N ASN A 154 17.10 -32.58 -8.55
CA ASN A 154 16.15 -32.93 -9.60
C ASN A 154 16.90 -33.14 -10.94
N SER A 155 16.18 -33.40 -12.02
CA SER A 155 16.78 -33.68 -13.34
C SER A 155 17.60 -32.55 -13.93
N ALA A 156 17.47 -31.31 -13.44
CA ALA A 156 18.25 -30.16 -13.91
C ALA A 156 19.66 -30.10 -13.32
N LEU A 157 19.90 -30.77 -12.18
CA LEU A 157 21.14 -30.80 -11.41
C LEU A 157 21.56 -29.44 -10.82
N THR A 158 21.25 -28.32 -11.50
CA THR A 158 21.57 -26.97 -11.08
C THR A 158 20.38 -26.01 -11.25
N SER A 159 20.31 -24.98 -10.40
CA SER A 159 19.29 -23.92 -10.43
C SER A 159 19.48 -22.99 -11.64
N THR A 160 18.37 -22.53 -12.20
CA THR A 160 18.35 -21.49 -13.25
C THR A 160 18.46 -20.06 -12.70
N GLY A 161 18.39 -19.89 -11.36
CA GLY A 161 18.44 -18.57 -10.70
C GLY A 161 17.11 -17.81 -10.74
N LEU A 162 17.17 -16.48 -10.50
CA LEU A 162 15.98 -15.64 -10.29
C LEU A 162 15.22 -15.29 -11.58
N VAL A 163 15.91 -15.01 -12.67
CA VAL A 163 15.34 -14.38 -13.88
C VAL A 163 14.16 -15.15 -14.49
N PRO A 164 14.22 -16.50 -14.64
CA PRO A 164 13.07 -17.25 -15.18
C PRO A 164 11.80 -17.13 -14.32
N PHE A 165 11.95 -17.03 -12.99
CA PHE A 165 10.83 -16.85 -12.08
C PHE A 165 10.27 -15.43 -12.12
N MET A 166 11.13 -14.42 -12.30
CA MET A 166 10.68 -13.04 -12.55
C MET A 166 9.79 -12.96 -13.80
N GLU A 167 10.18 -13.63 -14.89
CA GLU A 167 9.39 -13.67 -16.12
C GLU A 167 8.05 -14.41 -15.91
N ARG A 168 8.05 -15.50 -15.15
CA ARG A 168 6.84 -16.23 -14.79
C ARG A 168 5.84 -15.32 -14.08
N TYR A 169 6.23 -14.70 -12.97
CA TYR A 169 5.38 -13.80 -12.19
C TYR A 169 4.92 -12.59 -12.98
N SER A 170 5.79 -12.04 -13.82
CA SER A 170 5.45 -10.96 -14.75
C SER A 170 4.39 -11.37 -15.77
N ASN A 171 4.45 -12.59 -16.30
CA ASN A 171 3.46 -13.11 -17.25
C ASN A 171 2.09 -13.29 -16.60
N SER A 172 2.03 -13.92 -15.41
CA SER A 172 0.80 -14.10 -14.65
C SER A 172 0.12 -12.77 -14.34
N THR A 173 0.91 -11.72 -14.01
CA THR A 173 0.37 -10.37 -13.80
C THR A 173 -0.34 -9.81 -15.04
N ARG A 174 0.18 -10.06 -16.24
CA ARG A 174 -0.40 -9.54 -17.49
C ARG A 174 -1.68 -10.25 -17.92
N GLU A 175 -1.88 -11.48 -17.44
CA GLU A 175 -3.07 -12.29 -17.75
C GLU A 175 -4.30 -11.79 -16.97
N VAL A 176 -4.11 -11.21 -15.78
CA VAL A 176 -5.22 -10.81 -14.91
C VAL A 176 -5.79 -9.46 -15.30
N ALA A 177 -7.03 -9.42 -15.74
CA ALA A 177 -7.79 -8.20 -15.98
C ALA A 177 -8.49 -7.73 -14.69
N GLN A 178 -8.54 -6.42 -14.49
CA GLN A 178 -9.14 -5.76 -13.32
C GLN A 178 -10.10 -4.62 -13.73
N ASP A 179 -11.00 -4.87 -14.67
CA ASP A 179 -11.98 -3.87 -15.15
C ASP A 179 -11.31 -2.52 -15.51
N GLY A 180 -10.56 -2.51 -16.63
CA GLY A 180 -9.84 -1.33 -17.13
C GLY A 180 -8.53 -1.02 -16.41
N ARG A 181 -8.10 -1.84 -15.43
CA ARG A 181 -6.78 -1.81 -14.81
C ARG A 181 -6.02 -3.09 -15.17
N ARG A 182 -4.69 -3.02 -15.17
CA ARG A 182 -3.82 -4.20 -15.23
C ARG A 182 -3.46 -4.62 -13.80
N GLY A 183 -3.11 -5.87 -13.61
CA GLY A 183 -2.44 -6.33 -12.40
C GLY A 183 -1.20 -5.49 -12.12
N ALA A 184 -0.84 -5.31 -10.86
CA ALA A 184 0.35 -4.58 -10.45
C ALA A 184 1.19 -5.48 -9.55
N LEU A 185 2.49 -5.59 -9.87
CA LEU A 185 3.42 -6.46 -9.16
C LEU A 185 4.70 -5.72 -8.78
N MET A 186 5.21 -5.96 -7.57
CA MET A 186 6.56 -5.64 -7.13
C MET A 186 7.33 -6.93 -6.91
N LEU A 187 8.50 -7.04 -7.56
CA LEU A 187 9.49 -8.04 -7.24
C LEU A 187 10.69 -7.37 -6.58
N SER A 188 11.07 -7.84 -5.40
CA SER A 188 12.23 -7.33 -4.70
C SER A 188 13.30 -8.41 -4.49
N VAL A 189 14.54 -7.99 -4.34
CA VAL A 189 15.66 -8.86 -3.98
C VAL A 189 16.64 -8.13 -3.08
N SER A 190 17.25 -8.83 -2.12
CA SER A 190 18.37 -8.30 -1.35
C SER A 190 19.62 -8.15 -2.21
N ILE A 191 20.33 -7.03 -2.05
CA ILE A 191 21.64 -6.82 -2.69
C ILE A 191 22.68 -7.89 -2.28
N LYS A 192 22.48 -8.54 -1.13
CA LYS A 192 23.30 -9.68 -0.68
C LYS A 192 23.14 -10.92 -1.55
N HIS A 193 22.06 -11.02 -2.32
CA HIS A 193 21.80 -12.20 -3.14
C HIS A 193 22.80 -12.28 -4.30
N PRO A 194 23.41 -13.46 -4.57
CA PRO A 194 24.40 -13.60 -5.65
C PRO A 194 23.89 -13.28 -7.05
N ASP A 195 22.58 -13.45 -7.30
CA ASP A 195 21.94 -13.10 -8.59
C ASP A 195 21.39 -11.67 -8.64
N SER A 196 21.69 -10.80 -7.65
CA SER A 196 21.17 -9.42 -7.63
C SER A 196 21.56 -8.63 -8.87
N GLU A 197 22.74 -8.86 -9.42
CA GLU A 197 23.18 -8.22 -10.68
C GLU A 197 22.30 -8.63 -11.87
N ALA A 198 22.01 -9.94 -12.01
CA ALA A 198 21.11 -10.45 -13.04
C ALA A 198 19.68 -9.92 -12.88
N PHE A 199 19.21 -9.77 -11.63
CA PHE A 199 17.94 -9.13 -11.32
C PHE A 199 17.91 -7.65 -11.75
N ILE A 200 18.96 -6.89 -11.46
CA ILE A 200 19.12 -5.47 -11.84
C ILE A 200 19.09 -5.31 -13.37
N ASP A 201 19.67 -6.26 -14.10
CA ASP A 201 19.74 -6.23 -15.55
C ASP A 201 18.49 -6.82 -16.25
N ALA A 202 17.57 -7.44 -15.52
CA ALA A 202 16.47 -8.23 -16.09
C ALA A 202 15.56 -7.42 -17.03
N LYS A 203 15.35 -6.12 -16.75
CA LYS A 203 14.51 -5.23 -17.57
C LYS A 203 15.29 -4.43 -18.63
N MET A 204 16.61 -4.61 -18.73
CA MET A 204 17.43 -3.97 -19.75
C MET A 204 17.24 -4.64 -21.12
N THR A 205 16.69 -5.85 -21.16
CA THR A 205 16.27 -6.51 -22.41
C THR A 205 14.83 -6.12 -22.71
N GLU A 206 14.59 -5.52 -23.88
CA GLU A 206 13.26 -5.12 -24.32
C GLU A 206 12.28 -6.30 -24.30
N GLY A 207 11.08 -6.06 -23.79
CA GLY A 207 10.00 -7.06 -23.73
C GLY A 207 10.08 -8.04 -22.54
N LYS A 208 11.15 -7.99 -21.73
CA LYS A 208 11.28 -8.86 -20.54
C LYS A 208 10.72 -8.21 -19.27
N VAL A 209 10.11 -9.02 -18.41
CA VAL A 209 9.59 -8.64 -17.09
C VAL A 209 8.69 -7.38 -17.13
N THR A 210 7.90 -7.23 -18.18
CA THR A 210 7.07 -6.03 -18.43
C THR A 210 5.85 -5.90 -17.52
N GLY A 211 5.46 -6.97 -16.83
CA GLY A 211 4.33 -7.00 -15.90
C GLY A 211 4.71 -6.75 -14.44
N ALA A 212 5.96 -6.43 -14.13
CA ALA A 212 6.41 -6.21 -12.77
C ALA A 212 7.28 -4.95 -12.65
N ASN A 213 7.13 -4.22 -11.54
CA ASN A 213 8.14 -3.29 -11.04
C ASN A 213 9.21 -4.11 -10.31
N VAL A 214 10.46 -3.67 -10.38
CA VAL A 214 11.58 -4.35 -9.72
C VAL A 214 12.33 -3.38 -8.81
N SER A 215 12.66 -3.83 -7.59
CA SER A 215 13.39 -3.01 -6.63
C SER A 215 14.45 -3.84 -5.89
N VAL A 216 15.60 -3.21 -5.64
CA VAL A 216 16.70 -3.82 -4.91
C VAL A 216 16.72 -3.30 -3.48
N LYS A 217 16.78 -4.23 -2.51
CA LYS A 217 16.93 -3.92 -1.10
C LYS A 217 18.42 -3.71 -0.79
N LEU A 218 18.80 -2.47 -0.55
CA LEU A 218 20.16 -2.05 -0.22
C LEU A 218 20.35 -1.99 1.28
N ASP A 219 21.35 -2.68 1.81
CA ASP A 219 21.74 -2.54 3.22
C ASP A 219 22.79 -1.44 3.41
N ASP A 220 22.98 -0.99 4.65
CA ASP A 220 23.91 0.06 5.02
C ASP A 220 25.37 -0.35 4.68
N ALA A 221 25.69 -1.65 4.83
CA ALA A 221 27.03 -2.18 4.53
C ALA A 221 27.37 -2.07 3.04
N PHE A 222 26.42 -2.37 2.15
CA PHE A 222 26.60 -2.18 0.70
C PHE A 222 26.81 -0.70 0.35
N MET A 223 25.98 0.19 0.93
CA MET A 223 26.09 1.62 0.66
C MET A 223 27.46 2.18 1.10
N GLN A 224 27.93 1.77 2.29
CA GLN A 224 29.26 2.15 2.76
C GLN A 224 30.38 1.58 1.86
N ALA A 225 30.28 0.32 1.44
CA ALA A 225 31.25 -0.28 0.54
C ALA A 225 31.26 0.43 -0.81
N ALA A 226 30.11 0.80 -1.36
CA ALA A 226 29.99 1.52 -2.62
C ALA A 226 30.64 2.93 -2.55
N VAL A 227 30.47 3.65 -1.44
CA VAL A 227 31.07 4.97 -1.22
C VAL A 227 32.59 4.86 -1.02
N ASN A 228 33.05 3.87 -0.26
CA ASN A 228 34.44 3.71 0.11
C ASN A 228 35.27 2.96 -0.95
N GLY A 229 34.66 2.41 -2.00
CA GLY A 229 35.34 1.62 -3.03
C GLY A 229 35.90 0.30 -2.49
N THR A 230 35.22 -0.31 -1.51
CA THR A 230 35.64 -1.59 -0.92
C THR A 230 34.81 -2.75 -1.48
N PRO A 231 35.34 -3.99 -1.47
CA PRO A 231 34.57 -5.17 -1.82
C PRO A 231 33.34 -5.36 -0.91
N TYR A 232 32.27 -5.92 -1.48
CA TYR A 232 31.08 -6.31 -0.74
C TYR A 232 30.81 -7.80 -0.91
N LYS A 233 30.47 -8.46 0.19
CA LYS A 233 30.22 -9.90 0.21
C LYS A 233 28.74 -10.21 -0.04
N GLN A 234 28.45 -10.87 -1.15
CA GLN A 234 27.15 -11.52 -1.38
C GLN A 234 27.14 -12.94 -0.83
N GLN A 235 25.95 -13.42 -0.46
CA GLN A 235 25.80 -14.76 0.11
C GLN A 235 24.40 -15.33 -0.10
N TYR A 236 24.30 -16.66 0.02
CA TYR A 236 23.04 -17.38 0.05
C TYR A 236 23.10 -18.54 1.06
N PRO A 237 22.07 -18.77 1.90
CA PRO A 237 20.94 -17.87 2.11
C PRO A 237 21.37 -16.49 2.61
N VAL A 238 20.61 -15.43 2.23
CA VAL A 238 21.02 -14.04 2.46
C VAL A 238 21.12 -13.66 3.95
N ASP A 239 20.28 -14.28 4.80
CA ASP A 239 20.22 -14.00 6.24
C ASP A 239 20.89 -15.09 7.08
N SER A 240 21.68 -16.01 6.46
CA SER A 240 22.33 -17.10 7.17
C SER A 240 23.70 -16.70 7.72
N ASP A 241 23.96 -17.07 8.97
CA ASP A 241 25.31 -16.97 9.56
C ASP A 241 26.27 -18.04 8.98
N GLN A 242 25.71 -19.08 8.33
CA GLN A 242 26.44 -20.14 7.67
C GLN A 242 26.00 -20.29 6.21
N PRO A 243 26.35 -19.33 5.34
CA PRO A 243 25.93 -19.37 3.95
C PRO A 243 26.61 -20.52 3.20
N VAL A 244 25.86 -21.17 2.33
CA VAL A 244 26.37 -22.27 1.47
C VAL A 244 27.03 -21.74 0.19
N PHE A 245 26.82 -20.47 -0.13
CA PHE A 245 27.43 -19.79 -1.27
C PHE A 245 27.84 -18.37 -0.86
N THR A 246 29.04 -17.95 -1.28
CA THR A 246 29.56 -16.59 -1.08
C THR A 246 30.28 -16.09 -2.32
N LYS A 247 30.16 -14.80 -2.59
CA LYS A 247 30.82 -14.13 -3.71
C LYS A 247 31.22 -12.72 -3.28
N GLU A 248 32.44 -12.29 -3.59
CA GLU A 248 32.83 -10.87 -3.46
C GLU A 248 32.55 -10.14 -4.76
N ILE A 249 32.07 -8.90 -4.64
CA ILE A 249 31.78 -8.00 -5.76
C ILE A 249 32.34 -6.61 -5.52
N ASP A 250 32.55 -5.87 -6.60
CA ASP A 250 32.81 -4.44 -6.55
C ASP A 250 31.51 -3.67 -6.32
N ALA A 251 31.33 -3.17 -5.08
CA ALA A 251 30.11 -2.44 -4.69
C ALA A 251 29.94 -1.15 -5.47
N SER A 252 31.02 -0.41 -5.77
CA SER A 252 30.96 0.84 -6.53
C SER A 252 30.55 0.60 -7.99
N ALA A 253 31.05 -0.47 -8.62
CA ALA A 253 30.63 -0.84 -9.95
C ALA A 253 29.15 -1.25 -10.02
N LEU A 254 28.68 -2.04 -9.05
CA LEU A 254 27.28 -2.46 -9.01
C LEU A 254 26.36 -1.26 -8.73
N TRP A 255 26.73 -0.34 -7.84
CA TRP A 255 25.97 0.89 -7.60
C TRP A 255 25.85 1.76 -8.87
N LYS A 256 26.96 1.96 -9.60
CA LYS A 256 26.95 2.68 -10.89
C LYS A 256 26.03 2.00 -11.91
N LYS A 257 26.00 0.67 -11.94
CA LYS A 257 25.07 -0.11 -12.80
C LYS A 257 23.61 0.15 -12.42
N ILE A 258 23.25 0.12 -11.12
CA ILE A 258 21.91 0.46 -10.65
C ILE A 258 21.50 1.84 -11.13
N VAL A 259 22.33 2.86 -10.91
CA VAL A 259 22.06 4.24 -11.34
C VAL A 259 21.91 4.34 -12.86
N HIS A 260 22.78 3.66 -13.62
CA HIS A 260 22.71 3.66 -15.09
C HIS A 260 21.41 3.01 -15.60
N ASN A 261 21.04 1.86 -15.04
CA ASN A 261 19.83 1.16 -15.45
C ASN A 261 18.57 1.98 -15.10
N ALA A 262 18.53 2.57 -13.90
CA ALA A 262 17.44 3.46 -13.47
C ALA A 262 17.32 4.70 -14.37
N TRP A 263 18.44 5.30 -14.78
CA TRP A 263 18.44 6.41 -15.74
C TRP A 263 17.88 5.98 -17.10
N LYS A 264 18.24 4.78 -17.58
CA LYS A 264 17.87 4.32 -18.92
C LYS A 264 16.45 3.79 -19.02
N SER A 265 15.95 3.11 -17.98
CA SER A 265 14.68 2.36 -18.01
C SER A 265 13.72 2.71 -16.86
N ALA A 266 14.07 3.70 -16.02
CA ALA A 266 13.36 4.04 -14.77
C ALA A 266 13.37 2.93 -13.69
N GLU A 267 14.12 1.85 -13.88
CA GLU A 267 14.24 0.72 -12.97
C GLU A 267 15.68 0.14 -12.96
N PRO A 268 16.12 -0.49 -11.86
CA PRO A 268 15.34 -0.84 -10.67
C PRO A 268 15.09 0.35 -9.75
N GLY A 269 14.01 0.25 -8.95
CA GLY A 269 13.88 1.05 -7.73
C GLY A 269 14.89 0.61 -6.68
N VAL A 270 15.13 1.47 -5.69
CA VAL A 270 15.99 1.16 -4.54
C VAL A 270 15.22 1.29 -3.24
N LEU A 271 15.44 0.34 -2.34
CA LEU A 271 14.85 0.31 -1.00
C LEU A 271 16.02 0.30 0.01
N PHE A 272 16.19 1.38 0.78
CA PHE A 272 17.18 1.45 1.84
C PHE A 272 16.73 0.59 3.02
N TRP A 273 17.05 -0.70 2.93
CA TRP A 273 16.38 -1.74 3.68
C TRP A 273 16.58 -1.64 5.17
N ASP A 274 17.81 -1.36 5.62
CA ASP A 274 18.09 -1.23 7.05
C ASP A 274 17.38 -0.01 7.65
N THR A 275 17.24 1.06 6.90
CA THR A 275 16.45 2.23 7.30
C THR A 275 14.97 1.88 7.41
N ILE A 276 14.42 1.16 6.41
CA ILE A 276 13.03 0.72 6.43
C ILE A 276 12.75 -0.12 7.68
N ILE A 277 13.57 -1.13 7.96
CA ILE A 277 13.38 -2.02 9.12
C ILE A 277 13.53 -1.25 10.44
N ARG A 278 14.50 -0.37 10.53
CA ARG A 278 14.76 0.43 11.73
C ARG A 278 13.60 1.37 12.08
N GLU A 279 13.00 1.97 11.07
CA GLU A 279 11.90 2.94 11.25
C GLU A 279 10.52 2.28 11.36
N SER A 280 10.35 1.07 10.84
CA SER A 280 9.08 0.35 10.80
C SER A 280 8.57 -0.01 12.19
N VAL A 281 7.44 0.56 12.58
CA VAL A 281 6.78 0.20 13.85
C VAL A 281 6.27 -1.25 13.84
N PRO A 282 5.67 -1.78 12.76
CA PRO A 282 5.27 -3.18 12.70
C PRO A 282 6.41 -4.18 12.92
N ASP A 283 7.65 -3.85 12.55
CA ASP A 283 8.80 -4.74 12.79
C ASP A 283 9.19 -4.89 14.27
N CYS A 284 8.66 -4.05 15.16
CA CYS A 284 8.71 -4.29 16.61
C CYS A 284 7.96 -5.58 17.00
N TYR A 285 7.11 -6.10 16.13
CA TYR A 285 6.31 -7.32 16.29
C TYR A 285 6.75 -8.43 15.31
N ALA A 286 8.00 -8.40 14.85
CA ALA A 286 8.52 -9.35 13.85
C ALA A 286 8.39 -10.81 14.26
N ASP A 287 8.63 -11.14 15.54
CA ASP A 287 8.47 -12.47 16.14
C ASP A 287 7.00 -12.94 16.23
N LEU A 288 6.05 -12.00 16.14
CA LEU A 288 4.62 -12.25 16.08
C LEU A 288 4.08 -12.29 14.63
N GLY A 289 4.98 -12.41 13.65
CA GLY A 289 4.65 -12.53 12.23
C GLY A 289 4.48 -11.20 11.49
N TYR A 290 5.00 -10.08 12.02
CA TYR A 290 4.95 -8.77 11.37
C TYR A 290 6.29 -8.32 10.78
N ARG A 291 7.22 -9.26 10.54
CA ARG A 291 8.48 -8.95 9.87
C ARG A 291 8.24 -8.49 8.44
N THR A 292 8.69 -7.31 8.11
CA THR A 292 8.66 -6.76 6.75
C THR A 292 9.55 -7.57 5.81
N VAL A 293 9.04 -7.95 4.64
CA VAL A 293 9.78 -8.75 3.66
C VAL A 293 9.89 -8.08 2.29
N SER A 294 8.92 -7.26 1.92
CA SER A 294 8.88 -6.54 0.64
C SER A 294 8.02 -5.28 0.77
N THR A 295 7.77 -4.63 -0.35
CA THR A 295 6.83 -3.51 -0.46
C THR A 295 5.69 -3.85 -1.42
N ASN A 296 4.65 -3.02 -1.42
CA ASN A 296 3.62 -3.01 -2.46
C ASN A 296 4.21 -2.60 -3.83
N PRO A 297 3.44 -2.67 -4.94
CA PRO A 297 3.94 -2.39 -6.29
C PRO A 297 4.57 -1.01 -6.50
N CYS A 298 4.12 0.01 -5.77
CA CYS A 298 4.63 1.37 -5.89
C CYS A 298 5.77 1.70 -4.91
N GLY A 299 6.06 0.81 -3.95
CA GLY A 299 7.20 0.92 -3.04
C GLY A 299 6.97 1.75 -1.79
N GLU A 300 5.79 2.36 -1.61
CA GLU A 300 5.52 3.28 -0.50
C GLU A 300 5.18 2.59 0.82
N ILE A 301 4.83 1.30 0.82
CA ILE A 301 4.44 0.59 2.04
C ILE A 301 5.26 -0.69 2.20
N PRO A 302 6.19 -0.71 3.15
CA PRO A 302 6.82 -1.95 3.61
C PRO A 302 5.82 -2.82 4.38
N LEU A 303 5.68 -4.09 4.00
CA LEU A 303 4.69 -5.00 4.56
C LEU A 303 5.29 -6.35 4.91
N CYS A 304 4.73 -7.00 5.92
CA CYS A 304 4.94 -8.42 6.20
C CYS A 304 4.03 -9.29 5.32
N PRO A 305 4.28 -10.61 5.21
CA PRO A 305 3.41 -11.51 4.46
C PRO A 305 1.96 -11.46 4.93
N TYR A 306 1.04 -11.39 3.95
CA TYR A 306 -0.42 -11.35 4.14
C TYR A 306 -0.95 -10.07 4.79
N ASP A 307 -0.10 -9.05 5.00
CA ASP A 307 -0.53 -7.72 5.38
C ASP A 307 -0.96 -6.92 4.14
N SER A 308 -1.78 -5.91 4.36
CA SER A 308 -2.39 -5.14 3.30
C SER A 308 -2.58 -3.69 3.71
N CYS A 309 -2.72 -2.81 2.73
CA CYS A 309 -3.00 -1.40 2.98
C CYS A 309 -4.20 -0.91 2.17
N ARG A 310 -5.01 -0.08 2.81
CA ARG A 310 -6.08 0.72 2.25
C ARG A 310 -5.60 2.16 2.23
N LEU A 311 -5.92 2.89 1.17
CA LEU A 311 -5.38 4.22 0.94
C LEU A 311 -6.47 5.28 0.99
N LEU A 312 -6.12 6.41 1.61
CA LEU A 312 -6.93 7.62 1.67
C LEU A 312 -5.98 8.82 1.68
N ALA A 313 -6.26 9.82 0.83
CA ALA A 313 -5.48 11.04 0.77
C ALA A 313 -6.25 12.23 1.34
N ILE A 314 -5.54 13.10 2.05
CA ILE A 314 -6.02 14.41 2.47
C ILE A 314 -5.56 15.43 1.42
N ASN A 315 -6.48 16.22 0.88
CA ASN A 315 -6.21 17.24 -0.12
C ASN A 315 -5.69 18.51 0.54
N LEU A 316 -4.37 18.69 0.56
CA LEU A 316 -3.70 19.78 1.28
C LEU A 316 -4.08 21.17 0.76
N TYR A 317 -4.33 21.32 -0.56
CA TYR A 317 -4.74 22.59 -1.14
C TYR A 317 -6.00 23.16 -0.49
N SER A 318 -6.92 22.30 -0.07
CA SER A 318 -8.21 22.70 0.50
C SER A 318 -8.14 23.39 1.87
N TYR A 319 -6.97 23.41 2.49
CA TYR A 319 -6.73 24.09 3.77
C TYR A 319 -6.03 25.44 3.59
N VAL A 320 -5.71 25.86 2.36
CA VAL A 320 -5.17 27.18 2.09
C VAL A 320 -6.30 28.20 2.00
N VAL A 321 -6.28 29.14 2.91
CA VAL A 321 -7.21 30.28 2.93
C VAL A 321 -6.59 31.44 2.15
N ASN A 322 -7.40 32.17 1.37
CA ASN A 322 -6.96 33.23 0.48
C ASN A 322 -5.82 32.81 -0.49
N PRO A 323 -5.96 31.68 -1.21
CA PRO A 323 -4.90 31.15 -2.03
C PRO A 323 -4.42 32.17 -3.09
N TYR A 324 -3.12 32.12 -3.41
CA TYR A 324 -2.47 33.00 -4.40
C TYR A 324 -2.48 34.50 -4.06
N THR A 325 -2.71 34.86 -2.81
CA THR A 325 -2.64 36.24 -2.31
C THR A 325 -1.53 36.41 -1.28
N ARG A 326 -1.21 37.66 -0.92
CA ARG A 326 -0.23 37.95 0.15
C ARG A 326 -0.72 37.56 1.55
N ASP A 327 -2.04 37.42 1.70
CA ASP A 327 -2.71 37.04 2.95
C ASP A 327 -3.04 35.54 2.99
N ALA A 328 -2.40 34.74 2.12
CA ALA A 328 -2.56 33.29 2.10
C ALA A 328 -2.00 32.69 3.40
N TYR A 329 -2.78 31.80 4.01
CA TYR A 329 -2.35 31.02 5.17
C TYR A 329 -2.97 29.64 5.16
N PHE A 330 -2.36 28.70 5.88
CA PHE A 330 -2.85 27.33 6.02
C PHE A 330 -3.65 27.18 7.33
N ASP A 331 -4.89 26.70 7.21
CA ASP A 331 -5.78 26.49 8.37
C ASP A 331 -5.41 25.19 9.09
N PHE A 332 -4.44 25.25 9.97
CA PHE A 332 -4.00 24.12 10.77
C PHE A 332 -5.07 23.57 11.72
N ASP A 333 -6.00 24.39 12.20
CA ASP A 333 -7.02 23.94 13.15
C ASP A 333 -8.07 23.06 12.44
N LEU A 334 -8.53 23.48 11.27
CA LEU A 334 -9.39 22.67 10.42
C LEU A 334 -8.65 21.42 9.97
N PHE A 335 -7.39 21.55 9.57
CA PHE A 335 -6.56 20.45 9.10
C PHE A 335 -6.39 19.36 10.17
N LYS A 336 -6.01 19.69 11.40
CA LYS A 336 -5.89 18.76 12.54
C LYS A 336 -7.17 17.97 12.75
N LYS A 337 -8.31 18.68 12.74
CA LYS A 337 -9.63 18.05 12.88
C LYS A 337 -9.87 17.01 11.77
N HIS A 338 -9.57 17.36 10.53
CA HIS A 338 -9.80 16.46 9.39
C HIS A 338 -8.80 15.30 9.33
N VAL A 339 -7.55 15.49 9.75
CA VAL A 339 -6.59 14.38 9.91
C VAL A 339 -7.12 13.35 10.91
N ALA A 340 -7.64 13.79 12.05
CA ALA A 340 -8.21 12.90 13.04
C ALA A 340 -9.43 12.13 12.50
N LEU A 341 -10.30 12.79 11.72
CA LEU A 341 -11.43 12.17 11.06
C LEU A 341 -11.02 11.21 9.94
N ALA A 342 -9.99 11.57 9.15
CA ALA A 342 -9.44 10.70 8.11
C ALA A 342 -8.91 9.38 8.70
N GLN A 343 -8.18 9.44 9.80
CA GLN A 343 -7.70 8.25 10.51
C GLN A 343 -8.86 7.41 11.06
N ARG A 344 -9.93 8.03 11.55
CA ARG A 344 -11.14 7.36 12.02
C ARG A 344 -11.86 6.64 10.87
N ILE A 345 -12.08 7.31 9.74
CA ILE A 345 -12.68 6.72 8.53
C ILE A 345 -11.84 5.53 8.04
N MET A 346 -10.52 5.63 8.09
CA MET A 346 -9.65 4.53 7.69
C MET A 346 -9.79 3.29 8.58
N ASP A 347 -10.02 3.45 9.88
CA ASP A 347 -10.31 2.32 10.77
C ASP A 347 -11.68 1.67 10.45
N ASP A 348 -12.68 2.49 10.09
CA ASP A 348 -13.98 1.98 9.63
C ASP A 348 -13.87 1.21 8.31
N ILE A 349 -13.00 1.66 7.40
CA ILE A 349 -12.71 0.93 6.14
C ILE A 349 -12.09 -0.44 6.42
N ILE A 350 -11.36 -0.63 7.53
CA ILE A 350 -10.88 -1.97 7.91
C ILE A 350 -12.04 -2.87 8.29
N ASP A 351 -13.04 -2.41 9.02
CA ASP A 351 -14.22 -3.21 9.34
C ASP A 351 -14.99 -3.57 8.07
N LEU A 352 -15.14 -2.62 7.13
CA LEU A 352 -15.73 -2.88 5.82
C LEU A 352 -14.92 -3.89 4.99
N GLU A 353 -13.59 -3.83 5.07
CA GLU A 353 -12.71 -4.81 4.41
C GLU A 353 -12.88 -6.21 4.99
N LEU A 354 -12.97 -6.35 6.31
CA LEU A 354 -13.22 -7.65 6.94
C LEU A 354 -14.54 -8.25 6.46
N GLU A 355 -15.61 -7.45 6.38
CA GLU A 355 -16.88 -7.87 5.79
C GLU A 355 -16.75 -8.27 4.30
N LYS A 356 -15.91 -7.56 3.51
CA LYS A 356 -15.63 -7.93 2.11
C LYS A 356 -14.86 -9.26 2.02
N ILE A 357 -13.89 -9.49 2.88
CA ILE A 357 -13.14 -10.74 2.91
C ILE A 357 -14.08 -11.92 3.28
N GLU A 358 -14.99 -11.74 4.22
CA GLU A 358 -16.02 -12.74 4.52
C GLU A 358 -16.87 -13.07 3.29
N LYS A 359 -17.30 -12.06 2.52
CA LYS A 359 -18.01 -12.25 1.23
C LYS A 359 -17.15 -12.99 0.20
N ILE A 360 -15.84 -12.71 0.14
CA ILE A 360 -14.91 -13.42 -0.76
C ILE A 360 -14.84 -14.90 -0.36
N ILE A 361 -14.66 -15.20 0.92
CA ILE A 361 -14.59 -16.59 1.42
C ILE A 361 -15.91 -17.31 1.14
N ALA A 362 -17.06 -16.68 1.41
CA ALA A 362 -18.38 -17.25 1.10
C ALA A 362 -18.58 -17.51 -0.39
N LYS A 363 -18.03 -16.62 -1.28
CA LYS A 363 -18.05 -16.84 -2.73
C LYS A 363 -17.21 -18.06 -3.12
N ILE A 364 -16.02 -18.20 -2.56
CA ILE A 364 -15.14 -19.36 -2.80
C ILE A 364 -15.84 -20.66 -2.38
N ASP A 365 -16.44 -20.68 -1.20
CA ASP A 365 -17.18 -21.86 -0.70
C ASP A 365 -18.34 -22.26 -1.64
N SER A 366 -18.99 -21.29 -2.28
CA SER A 366 -20.10 -21.52 -3.20
C SER A 366 -19.70 -21.90 -4.64
N ASP A 367 -18.41 -21.81 -4.98
CA ASP A 367 -17.93 -22.16 -6.33
C ASP A 367 -18.02 -23.68 -6.58
N PRO A 368 -18.30 -24.12 -7.83
CA PRO A 368 -18.54 -25.52 -8.12
C PRO A 368 -17.27 -26.40 -8.20
N GLU A 369 -16.11 -25.81 -7.99
CA GLU A 369 -14.82 -26.52 -8.02
C GLU A 369 -14.65 -27.45 -6.82
N SER A 370 -13.70 -28.38 -6.93
CA SER A 370 -13.34 -29.28 -5.81
C SER A 370 -12.72 -28.49 -4.64
N GLU A 371 -12.86 -29.00 -3.42
CA GLU A 371 -12.23 -28.41 -2.24
C GLU A 371 -10.71 -28.24 -2.39
N GLU A 372 -10.05 -29.20 -3.06
CA GLU A 372 -8.61 -29.14 -3.34
C GLU A 372 -8.22 -27.90 -4.15
N VAL A 373 -9.04 -27.49 -5.11
CA VAL A 373 -8.82 -26.27 -5.94
C VAL A 373 -9.10 -25.01 -5.14
N LYS A 374 -10.16 -25.00 -4.32
CA LYS A 374 -10.55 -23.87 -3.50
C LYS A 374 -9.59 -23.54 -2.36
N GLU A 375 -8.92 -24.57 -1.83
CA GLU A 375 -8.13 -24.49 -0.60
C GLU A 375 -7.07 -23.37 -0.66
N ALA A 376 -6.41 -23.22 -1.78
CA ALA A 376 -5.36 -22.21 -1.95
C ALA A 376 -5.86 -20.78 -1.78
N GLU A 377 -6.95 -20.42 -2.46
CA GLU A 377 -7.54 -19.10 -2.38
C GLU A 377 -8.18 -18.86 -1.00
N LYS A 378 -8.91 -19.83 -0.47
CA LYS A 378 -9.54 -19.75 0.85
C LYS A 378 -8.51 -19.49 1.94
N HIS A 379 -7.46 -20.30 1.98
CA HIS A 379 -6.40 -20.18 2.98
C HIS A 379 -5.64 -18.83 2.90
N LEU A 380 -5.44 -18.32 1.69
CA LEU A 380 -4.89 -16.98 1.46
C LEU A 380 -5.74 -15.90 2.13
N TRP A 381 -7.06 -15.90 1.88
CA TRP A 381 -7.96 -14.89 2.41
C TRP A 381 -8.18 -15.02 3.92
N GLU A 382 -8.13 -16.21 4.48
CA GLU A 382 -8.15 -16.44 5.94
C GLU A 382 -6.91 -15.81 6.62
N LYS A 383 -5.72 -15.97 6.03
CA LYS A 383 -4.49 -15.33 6.53
C LYS A 383 -4.59 -13.80 6.48
N ILE A 384 -5.09 -13.25 5.37
CA ILE A 384 -5.27 -11.80 5.19
C ILE A 384 -6.32 -11.26 6.19
N TYR A 385 -7.45 -11.96 6.37
CA TYR A 385 -8.46 -11.61 7.35
C TYR A 385 -7.87 -11.49 8.77
N LYS A 386 -7.14 -12.53 9.18
CA LYS A 386 -6.46 -12.56 10.48
C LYS A 386 -5.47 -11.41 10.63
N LYS A 387 -4.62 -11.19 9.63
CA LYS A 387 -3.59 -10.15 9.66
C LYS A 387 -4.23 -8.75 9.70
N SER A 388 -5.22 -8.49 8.87
CA SER A 388 -5.96 -7.21 8.84
C SER A 388 -6.68 -6.94 10.17
N GLY A 389 -7.33 -7.94 10.75
CA GLY A 389 -8.03 -7.80 12.04
C GLY A 389 -7.10 -7.59 13.23
N GLN A 390 -5.94 -8.26 13.27
CA GLN A 390 -4.99 -8.16 14.37
C GLN A 390 -4.21 -6.84 14.38
N GLY A 391 -3.71 -6.39 13.24
CA GLY A 391 -2.86 -5.19 13.16
C GLY A 391 -3.64 -3.92 12.87
N ARG A 392 -4.75 -4.02 12.13
CA ARG A 392 -5.58 -2.89 11.73
C ARG A 392 -4.77 -1.74 11.10
N ARG A 393 -3.92 -2.08 10.13
CA ARG A 393 -3.08 -1.11 9.42
C ARG A 393 -3.93 -0.17 8.59
N THR A 394 -3.70 1.13 8.70
CA THR A 394 -4.28 2.17 7.86
C THR A 394 -3.21 2.87 7.02
N GLY A 395 -3.61 3.63 6.03
CA GLY A 395 -2.73 4.38 5.16
C GLY A 395 -3.28 5.78 4.86
N VAL A 396 -3.29 6.64 5.88
CA VAL A 396 -3.60 8.06 5.69
C VAL A 396 -2.41 8.75 5.04
N GLY A 397 -2.64 9.38 3.91
CA GLY A 397 -1.63 10.12 3.16
C GLY A 397 -2.15 11.49 2.71
N ILE A 398 -1.48 12.05 1.72
CA ILE A 398 -1.76 13.39 1.20
C ILE A 398 -1.89 13.39 -0.32
N THR A 399 -2.50 14.43 -0.85
CA THR A 399 -2.43 14.86 -2.25
C THR A 399 -2.32 16.38 -2.30
N ALA A 400 -1.96 16.94 -3.47
CA ALA A 400 -1.91 18.37 -3.73
C ALA A 400 -0.91 19.17 -2.87
N GLU A 401 0.23 18.57 -2.47
CA GLU A 401 1.27 19.30 -1.72
C GLU A 401 1.88 20.43 -2.57
N GLY A 402 2.21 20.16 -3.85
CA GLY A 402 2.72 21.19 -4.76
C GLY A 402 1.73 22.32 -4.98
N ASP A 403 0.43 22.02 -5.09
CA ASP A 403 -0.65 23.01 -5.23
C ASP A 403 -0.79 23.85 -3.95
N MET A 404 -0.70 23.22 -2.79
CA MET A 404 -0.69 23.92 -1.49
C MET A 404 0.48 24.90 -1.40
N LEU A 405 1.70 24.46 -1.71
CA LEU A 405 2.89 25.33 -1.68
C LEU A 405 2.75 26.49 -2.64
N ALA A 406 2.29 26.25 -3.88
CA ALA A 406 2.05 27.30 -4.87
C ALA A 406 1.00 28.30 -4.39
N ALA A 407 -0.11 27.84 -3.82
CA ALA A 407 -1.19 28.67 -3.28
C ALA A 407 -0.74 29.52 -2.09
N MET A 408 0.23 29.03 -1.30
CA MET A 408 0.87 29.76 -0.20
C MET A 408 1.96 30.73 -0.67
N GLY A 409 2.32 30.73 -1.96
CA GLY A 409 3.42 31.52 -2.49
C GLY A 409 4.81 30.96 -2.15
N LEU A 410 4.90 29.69 -1.73
CA LEU A 410 6.14 29.00 -1.43
C LEU A 410 6.68 28.27 -2.66
N ARG A 411 7.94 28.51 -2.99
CA ARG A 411 8.57 27.85 -4.14
C ARG A 411 8.98 26.43 -3.77
N TYR A 412 8.47 25.46 -4.50
CA TYR A 412 8.82 24.05 -4.32
C TYR A 412 10.34 23.83 -4.36
N GLY A 413 10.87 23.09 -3.38
CA GLY A 413 12.29 22.76 -3.26
C GLY A 413 13.17 23.84 -2.60
N THR A 414 12.59 24.92 -2.07
CA THR A 414 13.31 25.88 -1.20
C THR A 414 13.26 25.45 0.26
N GLU A 415 14.14 26.01 1.09
CA GLU A 415 14.20 25.77 2.52
C GLU A 415 12.87 26.10 3.21
N ASP A 416 12.32 27.29 2.94
CA ASP A 416 11.03 27.74 3.51
C ASP A 416 9.89 26.74 3.17
N ALA A 417 9.83 26.25 1.90
CA ALA A 417 8.84 25.27 1.51
C ALA A 417 9.05 23.93 2.21
N THR A 418 10.28 23.52 2.43
CA THR A 418 10.62 22.27 3.13
C THR A 418 10.26 22.35 4.61
N GLU A 419 10.57 23.46 5.28
CA GLU A 419 10.20 23.69 6.67
C GLU A 419 8.67 23.74 6.84
N PHE A 420 7.95 24.35 5.92
CA PHE A 420 6.50 24.37 5.94
C PHE A 420 5.92 22.96 5.73
N SER A 421 6.45 22.21 4.79
CA SER A 421 6.09 20.81 4.52
C SER A 421 6.33 19.93 5.76
N GLU A 422 7.46 20.12 6.46
CA GLU A 422 7.75 19.44 7.72
C GLU A 422 6.66 19.69 8.78
N GLN A 423 6.20 20.94 8.95
CA GLN A 423 5.12 21.26 9.88
C GLN A 423 3.82 20.53 9.52
N VAL A 424 3.47 20.50 8.23
CA VAL A 424 2.27 19.79 7.73
C VAL A 424 2.36 18.31 8.03
N HIS A 425 3.48 17.67 7.68
CA HIS A 425 3.67 16.22 7.89
C HIS A 425 3.78 15.85 9.37
N LYS A 426 4.42 16.66 10.18
CA LYS A 426 4.44 16.52 11.65
C LYS A 426 3.03 16.57 12.23
N THR A 427 2.19 17.49 11.76
CA THR A 427 0.79 17.61 12.17
C THR A 427 0.00 16.36 11.81
N ILE A 428 0.17 15.83 10.59
CA ILE A 428 -0.47 14.58 10.18
C ILE A 428 -0.07 13.43 11.11
N ALA A 429 1.21 13.27 11.37
CA ALA A 429 1.70 12.19 12.21
C ALA A 429 1.11 12.27 13.63
N LEU A 430 1.17 13.43 14.27
CA LEU A 430 0.66 13.61 15.63
C LEU A 430 -0.86 13.39 15.70
N GLU A 431 -1.63 13.99 14.80
CA GLU A 431 -3.10 13.92 14.88
C GLU A 431 -3.66 12.56 14.44
N ALA A 432 -3.04 11.87 13.49
CA ALA A 432 -3.42 10.51 13.14
C ALA A 432 -3.17 9.53 14.29
N TYR A 433 -2.00 9.63 14.94
CA TYR A 433 -1.68 8.78 16.10
C TYR A 433 -2.55 9.13 17.31
N ARG A 434 -2.85 10.40 17.55
CA ARG A 434 -3.80 10.84 18.60
C ARG A 434 -5.20 10.28 18.34
N SER A 435 -5.67 10.34 17.10
CA SER A 435 -6.95 9.74 16.70
C SER A 435 -6.96 8.23 16.94
N SER A 436 -5.87 7.54 16.59
CA SER A 436 -5.74 6.09 16.84
C SER A 436 -5.74 5.76 18.35
N VAL A 437 -5.13 6.58 19.21
CA VAL A 437 -5.21 6.44 20.68
C VAL A 437 -6.65 6.67 21.17
N ASN A 438 -7.32 7.72 20.68
CA ASN A 438 -8.71 7.99 21.05
C ASN A 438 -9.66 6.86 20.60
N MET A 439 -9.44 6.29 19.42
CA MET A 439 -10.16 5.10 19.00
C MET A 439 -9.84 3.87 19.86
N ALA A 440 -8.62 3.73 20.36
CA ALA A 440 -8.30 2.65 21.28
C ALA A 440 -9.08 2.77 22.60
N LYS A 441 -9.27 3.99 23.11
CA LYS A 441 -10.13 4.25 24.30
C LYS A 441 -11.60 3.87 24.03
N GLU A 442 -12.09 4.07 22.81
CA GLU A 442 -13.48 3.80 22.42
C GLU A 442 -13.72 2.35 21.96
N ARG A 443 -12.77 1.77 21.20
CA ARG A 443 -12.91 0.54 20.43
C ARG A 443 -11.94 -0.57 20.81
N GLY A 444 -11.02 -0.30 21.74
CA GLY A 444 -9.89 -1.18 22.08
C GLY A 444 -8.67 -1.00 21.18
N ALA A 445 -7.50 -1.29 21.72
CA ALA A 445 -6.25 -1.27 20.98
C ALA A 445 -6.18 -2.43 19.97
N PHE A 446 -5.25 -2.36 19.01
CA PHE A 446 -4.98 -3.50 18.13
C PHE A 446 -4.46 -4.70 18.97
N ALA A 447 -4.79 -5.92 18.53
CA ALA A 447 -4.78 -7.11 19.37
C ALA A 447 -3.43 -7.47 20.01
N ILE A 448 -2.33 -7.10 19.38
CA ILE A 448 -0.97 -7.45 19.83
C ILE A 448 -0.18 -6.24 20.35
N TYR A 449 -0.86 -5.12 20.64
CA TYR A 449 -0.20 -3.91 21.12
C TYR A 449 0.60 -4.14 22.40
N ASP A 450 1.86 -3.70 22.38
CA ASP A 450 2.77 -3.73 23.53
C ASP A 450 3.75 -2.54 23.44
N SER A 451 3.60 -1.58 24.35
CA SER A 451 4.44 -0.37 24.38
C SER A 451 5.92 -0.65 24.64
N GLU A 452 6.25 -1.74 25.35
CA GLU A 452 7.64 -2.09 25.65
C GLU A 452 8.39 -2.55 24.40
N ARG A 453 7.69 -3.18 23.44
CA ARG A 453 8.27 -3.55 22.14
C ARG A 453 8.67 -2.33 21.31
N GLU A 454 7.91 -1.26 21.41
CA GLU A 454 8.06 -0.06 20.59
C GLU A 454 9.00 1.01 21.18
N LYS A 455 9.41 0.88 22.44
CA LYS A 455 10.16 1.90 23.17
C LYS A 455 11.46 2.40 22.51
N ASN A 456 12.08 1.55 21.69
CA ASN A 456 13.32 1.88 21.00
C ASN A 456 13.12 2.22 19.51
N ASN A 457 11.87 2.21 19.02
CA ASN A 457 11.59 2.54 17.63
C ASN A 457 11.81 4.06 17.40
N PRO A 458 12.60 4.46 16.40
CA PRO A 458 12.93 5.87 16.17
C PRO A 458 11.71 6.72 15.82
N PHE A 459 10.74 6.19 15.05
CA PHE A 459 9.53 6.93 14.73
C PHE A 459 8.67 7.20 15.98
N ILE A 460 8.50 6.20 16.84
CA ILE A 460 7.78 6.36 18.12
C ILE A 460 8.51 7.36 19.03
N ASN A 461 9.84 7.35 19.04
CA ASN A 461 10.62 8.31 19.83
C ASN A 461 10.44 9.75 19.30
N ARG A 462 10.37 9.96 17.99
CA ARG A 462 10.04 11.29 17.42
C ARG A 462 8.63 11.76 17.84
N LEU A 463 7.63 10.88 17.87
CA LEU A 463 6.30 11.23 18.39
C LEU A 463 6.37 11.63 19.87
N LYS A 464 7.14 10.89 20.68
CA LYS A 464 7.36 11.20 22.11
C LYS A 464 8.03 12.55 22.32
N GLU A 465 9.05 12.87 21.53
CA GLU A 465 9.75 14.16 21.59
C GLU A 465 8.83 15.32 21.18
N ALA A 466 8.01 15.11 20.14
CA ALA A 466 7.09 16.13 19.64
C ALA A 466 5.87 16.34 20.54
N ASP A 467 5.37 15.29 21.19
CA ASP A 467 4.23 15.32 22.11
C ASP A 467 4.35 14.25 23.20
N PRO A 468 4.99 14.56 24.34
CA PRO A 468 5.12 13.63 25.47
C PRO A 468 3.77 13.16 26.04
N ASN A 469 2.74 14.01 26.02
CA ASN A 469 1.42 13.64 26.53
C ASN A 469 0.74 12.58 25.65
N LEU A 470 0.84 12.71 24.33
CA LEU A 470 0.36 11.70 23.40
C LEU A 470 1.05 10.35 23.64
N TYR A 471 2.36 10.37 23.87
CA TYR A 471 3.11 9.14 24.16
C TYR A 471 2.65 8.45 25.46
N GLU A 472 2.44 9.21 26.54
CA GLU A 472 1.94 8.65 27.82
C GLU A 472 0.50 8.10 27.67
N GLU A 473 -0.36 8.77 26.90
CA GLU A 473 -1.67 8.24 26.58
C GLU A 473 -1.59 6.95 25.75
N MET A 474 -0.69 6.90 24.75
CA MET A 474 -0.47 5.72 23.93
C MET A 474 0.03 4.54 24.77
N LYS A 475 0.94 4.76 25.73
CA LYS A 475 1.37 3.72 26.67
C LYS A 475 0.21 3.19 27.52
N LYS A 476 -0.64 4.09 27.99
CA LYS A 476 -1.73 3.76 28.93
C LYS A 476 -2.90 3.06 28.25
N TYR A 477 -3.31 3.50 27.06
CA TYR A 477 -4.52 3.05 26.38
C TYR A 477 -4.27 2.21 25.13
N GLY A 478 -3.04 2.17 24.68
CA GLY A 478 -2.69 1.65 23.36
C GLY A 478 -3.12 2.56 22.21
N ARG A 479 -3.03 2.05 21.01
CA ARG A 479 -3.62 2.66 19.83
C ARG A 479 -4.39 1.62 19.01
N ARG A 480 -5.35 2.07 18.22
CA ARG A 480 -6.24 1.20 17.42
C ARG A 480 -5.53 0.51 16.26
N ASN A 481 -4.48 1.12 15.72
CA ASN A 481 -3.85 0.74 14.45
C ASN A 481 -2.34 0.53 14.64
N ILE A 482 -1.79 -0.56 14.10
CA ILE A 482 -0.34 -0.88 14.20
C ILE A 482 0.53 0.14 13.46
N ALA A 483 0.02 0.67 12.33
CA ALA A 483 0.59 1.79 11.58
C ALA A 483 -0.55 2.62 10.98
N CYS A 484 -0.35 3.94 10.86
CA CYS A 484 -1.42 4.87 10.48
C CYS A 484 -1.20 5.53 9.12
N LEU A 485 0.04 5.75 8.71
CA LEU A 485 0.38 6.69 7.65
C LEU A 485 1.01 5.99 6.43
N THR A 486 0.73 6.57 5.26
CA THR A 486 1.42 6.21 4.02
C THR A 486 1.29 7.33 2.99
N ILE A 487 2.33 7.59 2.24
CA ILE A 487 2.31 8.54 1.12
C ILE A 487 2.25 7.75 -0.18
N ALA A 488 1.05 7.55 -0.68
CA ALA A 488 0.83 6.88 -1.95
C ALA A 488 1.21 7.79 -3.13
N PRO A 489 1.51 7.23 -4.32
CA PRO A 489 1.70 8.04 -5.52
C PRO A 489 0.47 8.89 -5.83
N THR A 490 0.64 10.18 -6.04
CA THR A 490 -0.46 11.12 -6.30
C THR A 490 -0.72 11.38 -7.80
N GLY A 491 0.08 10.81 -8.68
CA GLY A 491 -0.07 10.98 -10.14
C GLY A 491 -1.26 10.24 -10.76
N THR A 492 -1.98 9.44 -9.99
CA THR A 492 -3.15 8.65 -10.43
C THR A 492 -4.37 8.80 -9.53
N THR A 493 -4.36 9.79 -8.70
CA THR A 493 -5.48 10.16 -7.82
C THR A 493 -6.50 11.02 -8.53
#